data_ecd6dd1d41d35ddd502782a8392cf2f0
#
_entry.id   ecd6dd1d41d35ddd502782a8392cf2f0
#
_cell.length_a   1.000
_cell.length_b   1.000
_cell.length_c   1.000
_cell.angle_alpha   90.00
_cell.angle_beta   90.00
_cell.angle_gamma   90.00
#
_symmetry.space_group_name_H-M   'P 1'
#
loop_
_entity.id
_entity.type
_entity.pdbx_description
1 polymer ?
#
loop_
_entity_poly.entity_id
_entity_poly.type
_entity_poly.pdbx_seq_one_letter_code
_entity_poly.pdbx_strand_id
1 'polypeptide(L)'
;RTIKMKDFLWEFFHGNKGKPPRVVVEKANPFRFNLLDFPEGMVVERSSGTLRWTPTVQQADAHRVTVVVSDGYTKDEQSYEVYANHLPTIVSNPPHMGLAGELFKYQVRVDDKNENTKLEYTLLKGPHGMQMDRYGKILWVPKAAQINNNTFEVAVSDGYGTDLQQAKIFVNNAPTIISNPKPVGLTGHSW
;
A
#
# COMPACT_ATOMS: atom_id res chain seq x y z
N ARG A 1 14.94 -28.60 -27.85
CA ARG A 1 13.58 -28.05 -28.18
C ARG A 1 13.30 -26.92 -27.25
N THR A 2 13.05 -25.74 -27.78
CA THR A 2 12.99 -24.49 -27.02
C THR A 2 11.54 -24.26 -26.58
N ILE A 3 11.31 -24.23 -25.29
CA ILE A 3 10.08 -23.64 -24.71
C ILE A 3 10.22 -22.11 -24.85
N LYS A 4 9.32 -21.49 -25.59
CA LYS A 4 9.39 -20.03 -25.78
C LYS A 4 8.91 -19.32 -24.54
N MET A 5 9.86 -18.85 -23.73
CA MET A 5 9.67 -18.18 -22.47
C MET A 5 9.15 -16.73 -22.60
N LYS A 6 9.20 -16.14 -23.81
CA LYS A 6 8.88 -14.71 -24.01
C LYS A 6 7.43 -14.33 -23.70
N ASP A 7 6.48 -15.23 -23.99
CA ASP A 7 5.05 -14.90 -23.87
C ASP A 7 4.55 -15.00 -22.42
N PHE A 8 5.20 -15.83 -21.60
CA PHE A 8 4.84 -16.09 -20.21
C PHE A 8 5.17 -14.91 -19.28
N LEU A 9 6.37 -14.35 -19.36
CA LEU A 9 6.81 -13.24 -18.52
C LEU A 9 6.07 -11.95 -18.85
N TRP A 10 5.73 -11.74 -20.13
CA TRP A 10 5.03 -10.53 -20.55
C TRP A 10 3.60 -10.46 -20.03
N GLU A 11 2.84 -11.53 -20.04
CA GLU A 11 1.47 -11.59 -19.53
C GLU A 11 1.39 -11.44 -18.00
N PHE A 12 2.40 -11.93 -17.28
CA PHE A 12 2.45 -11.87 -15.82
C PHE A 12 2.76 -10.45 -15.29
N PHE A 13 3.68 -9.74 -15.94
CA PHE A 13 4.11 -8.40 -15.52
C PHE A 13 3.30 -7.24 -16.12
N HIS A 14 2.52 -7.45 -17.17
CA HIS A 14 1.80 -6.37 -17.88
C HIS A 14 0.28 -6.45 -17.80
N GLY A 15 -0.28 -7.14 -16.82
CA GLY A 15 -1.64 -6.83 -16.40
C GLY A 15 -2.76 -7.64 -17.01
N ASN A 16 -2.61 -8.94 -17.17
CA ASN A 16 -3.80 -9.80 -17.35
C ASN A 16 -4.34 -10.15 -15.95
N LYS A 17 -4.97 -9.17 -15.29
CA LYS A 17 -5.62 -9.35 -13.99
C LYS A 17 -6.62 -10.49 -14.08
N GLY A 18 -6.29 -11.64 -13.52
CA GLY A 18 -7.22 -12.76 -13.32
C GLY A 18 -7.01 -14.02 -14.13
N LYS A 19 -6.02 -14.12 -15.01
CA LYS A 19 -5.69 -15.42 -15.65
C LYS A 19 -4.47 -16.05 -14.99
N PRO A 20 -4.57 -17.32 -14.52
CA PRO A 20 -3.43 -18.02 -13.98
C PRO A 20 -2.36 -18.23 -15.06
N PRO A 21 -1.06 -18.21 -14.67
CA PRO A 21 0.02 -18.52 -15.58
C PRO A 21 -0.16 -19.94 -16.21
N ARG A 22 0.20 -20.07 -17.45
CA ARG A 22 0.04 -21.32 -18.20
C ARG A 22 1.33 -21.67 -18.94
N VAL A 23 1.81 -22.88 -18.74
CA VAL A 23 2.92 -23.45 -19.52
C VAL A 23 2.37 -23.97 -20.84
N VAL A 24 2.90 -23.52 -21.97
CA VAL A 24 2.46 -23.94 -23.31
C VAL A 24 3.51 -24.85 -23.94
N VAL A 25 3.09 -26.03 -24.42
CA VAL A 25 3.94 -27.04 -25.05
C VAL A 25 3.40 -27.40 -26.43
N GLU A 26 4.27 -27.37 -27.45
CA GLU A 26 3.93 -27.59 -28.88
C GLU A 26 3.94 -29.05 -29.30
N LYS A 27 3.24 -29.99 -28.64
CA LYS A 27 3.17 -31.39 -29.14
C LYS A 27 1.92 -32.16 -28.71
N ALA A 28 1.38 -32.94 -29.63
CA ALA A 28 0.17 -33.76 -29.47
C ALA A 28 0.46 -35.11 -28.77
N ASN A 29 0.82 -35.05 -27.46
CA ASN A 29 0.93 -36.24 -26.61
C ASN A 29 0.42 -35.92 -25.22
N PRO A 30 -0.06 -36.87 -24.41
CA PRO A 30 -0.59 -36.62 -23.09
C PRO A 30 0.53 -36.21 -22.11
N PHE A 31 0.96 -34.96 -22.19
CA PHE A 31 1.93 -34.41 -21.28
C PHE A 31 1.37 -34.43 -19.85
N ARG A 32 2.24 -34.67 -18.88
CA ARG A 32 1.98 -34.57 -17.45
C ARG A 32 2.83 -33.47 -16.84
N PHE A 33 2.18 -32.54 -16.13
CA PHE A 33 2.83 -31.44 -15.43
C PHE A 33 2.91 -31.73 -13.95
N ASN A 34 4.06 -31.43 -13.34
CA ASN A 34 4.29 -31.51 -11.89
C ASN A 34 5.05 -30.27 -11.42
N LEU A 35 5.01 -30.01 -10.13
CA LEU A 35 5.83 -29.01 -9.45
C LEU A 35 6.95 -29.73 -8.69
N LEU A 36 8.19 -29.21 -8.76
CA LEU A 36 9.33 -29.66 -7.97
C LEU A 36 9.64 -28.72 -6.82
N ASP A 37 9.69 -27.42 -7.11
CA ASP A 37 9.96 -26.36 -6.14
C ASP A 37 8.84 -25.32 -6.29
N PHE A 38 8.12 -25.03 -5.20
CA PHE A 38 6.95 -24.19 -5.26
C PHE A 38 6.51 -23.76 -3.83
N PRO A 39 5.87 -22.60 -3.68
CA PRO A 39 5.33 -22.16 -2.41
C PRO A 39 4.14 -23.02 -1.98
N GLU A 40 3.97 -23.15 -0.68
CA GLU A 40 2.85 -23.87 -0.09
C GLU A 40 1.50 -23.39 -0.64
N GLY A 41 0.59 -24.32 -0.91
CA GLY A 41 -0.73 -24.04 -1.48
C GLY A 41 -0.76 -23.83 -2.99
N MET A 42 0.40 -23.83 -3.69
CA MET A 42 0.43 -23.81 -5.15
C MET A 42 0.15 -25.20 -5.71
N VAL A 43 -0.68 -25.24 -6.74
CA VAL A 43 -1.02 -26.49 -7.45
C VAL A 43 -0.88 -26.32 -8.95
N VAL A 44 -0.55 -27.41 -9.64
CA VAL A 44 -0.55 -27.52 -11.10
C VAL A 44 -1.60 -28.52 -11.57
N GLU A 45 -2.38 -28.15 -12.57
CA GLU A 45 -3.25 -29.09 -13.25
C GLU A 45 -2.42 -29.97 -14.18
N ARG A 46 -2.41 -31.27 -13.89
CA ARG A 46 -1.53 -32.26 -14.53
C ARG A 46 -1.68 -32.37 -16.04
N SER A 47 -2.86 -32.07 -16.57
CA SER A 47 -3.17 -32.22 -18.00
C SER A 47 -2.92 -30.95 -18.81
N SER A 48 -3.15 -29.78 -18.20
CA SER A 48 -3.09 -28.48 -18.90
C SER A 48 -1.84 -27.66 -18.55
N GLY A 49 -1.15 -27.99 -17.46
CA GLY A 49 -0.07 -27.16 -16.92
C GLY A 49 -0.54 -25.85 -16.26
N THR A 50 -1.84 -25.69 -16.05
CA THR A 50 -2.37 -24.50 -15.41
C THR A 50 -1.98 -24.46 -13.94
N LEU A 51 -1.30 -23.39 -13.53
CA LEU A 51 -0.93 -23.13 -12.15
C LEU A 51 -2.03 -22.34 -11.44
N ARG A 52 -2.28 -22.69 -10.17
CA ARG A 52 -3.19 -21.96 -9.27
C ARG A 52 -2.50 -21.78 -7.93
N TRP A 53 -2.54 -20.55 -7.44
CA TRP A 53 -2.00 -20.20 -6.14
C TRP A 53 -2.74 -19.00 -5.58
N THR A 54 -3.04 -19.04 -4.29
CA THR A 54 -3.55 -17.92 -3.52
C THR A 54 -2.58 -17.72 -2.36
N PRO A 55 -1.61 -16.80 -2.48
CA PRO A 55 -0.63 -16.58 -1.44
C PRO A 55 -1.28 -16.06 -0.17
N THR A 56 -0.75 -16.43 0.99
CA THR A 56 -1.06 -15.84 2.27
C THR A 56 -0.20 -14.60 2.52
N VAL A 57 -0.54 -13.80 3.54
CA VAL A 57 0.25 -12.63 3.94
C VAL A 57 1.70 -13.00 4.30
N GLN A 58 1.90 -14.19 4.89
CA GLN A 58 3.23 -14.70 5.24
C GLN A 58 4.06 -15.15 4.02
N GLN A 59 3.42 -15.22 2.88
CA GLN A 59 4.06 -15.54 1.61
C GLN A 59 4.23 -14.30 0.72
N ALA A 60 4.25 -13.10 1.30
CA ALA A 60 4.68 -11.91 0.59
C ALA A 60 6.11 -12.08 0.07
N ASP A 61 6.46 -11.39 -1.04
CA ASP A 61 7.74 -11.42 -1.76
C ASP A 61 7.91 -12.53 -2.80
N ALA A 62 9.16 -12.75 -3.22
CA ALA A 62 9.51 -13.64 -4.32
C ALA A 62 9.53 -15.12 -3.91
N HIS A 63 8.93 -15.95 -4.73
CA HIS A 63 8.96 -17.41 -4.59
C HIS A 63 9.47 -18.07 -5.84
N ARG A 64 10.38 -19.01 -5.68
CA ARG A 64 10.83 -19.84 -6.79
C ARG A 64 9.77 -20.88 -7.12
N VAL A 65 9.54 -21.10 -8.41
CA VAL A 65 8.65 -22.12 -8.93
C VAL A 65 9.39 -22.91 -10.00
N THR A 66 9.41 -24.24 -9.88
CA THR A 66 9.96 -25.15 -10.88
C THR A 66 8.87 -26.09 -11.37
N VAL A 67 8.53 -25.94 -12.63
CA VAL A 67 7.55 -26.80 -13.34
C VAL A 67 8.28 -27.84 -14.16
N VAL A 68 7.83 -29.09 -14.08
CA VAL A 68 8.30 -30.20 -14.88
C VAL A 68 7.19 -30.67 -15.81
N VAL A 69 7.52 -30.86 -17.06
CA VAL A 69 6.66 -31.53 -18.04
C VAL A 69 7.27 -32.85 -18.49
N SER A 70 6.47 -33.89 -18.59
CA SER A 70 6.92 -35.21 -19.09
C SER A 70 5.89 -35.82 -20.05
N ASP A 71 6.40 -36.52 -21.06
CA ASP A 71 5.62 -37.35 -21.99
C ASP A 71 5.63 -38.86 -21.61
N GLY A 72 6.19 -39.17 -20.42
CA GLY A 72 6.36 -40.54 -19.94
C GLY A 72 7.71 -41.19 -20.31
N TYR A 73 8.46 -40.60 -21.24
CA TYR A 73 9.78 -41.11 -21.68
C TYR A 73 10.89 -40.08 -21.35
N THR A 74 10.58 -38.82 -21.56
CA THR A 74 11.50 -37.71 -21.31
C THR A 74 10.83 -36.65 -20.45
N LYS A 75 11.64 -35.79 -19.85
CA LYS A 75 11.16 -34.64 -19.08
C LYS A 75 11.92 -33.39 -19.46
N ASP A 76 11.28 -32.24 -19.26
CA ASP A 76 11.87 -30.91 -19.31
C ASP A 76 11.44 -30.10 -18.12
N GLU A 77 12.29 -29.16 -17.65
CA GLU A 77 12.10 -28.41 -16.44
C GLU A 77 12.24 -26.91 -16.71
N GLN A 78 11.36 -26.12 -16.11
CA GLN A 78 11.42 -24.67 -16.16
C GLN A 78 11.34 -24.09 -14.75
N SER A 79 12.31 -23.24 -14.39
CA SER A 79 12.31 -22.51 -13.13
C SER A 79 12.17 -21.01 -13.37
N TYR A 80 11.38 -20.34 -12.54
CA TYR A 80 11.18 -18.90 -12.55
C TYR A 80 10.78 -18.41 -11.16
N GLU A 81 10.69 -17.11 -10.96
CA GLU A 81 10.19 -16.49 -9.75
C GLU A 81 8.79 -15.92 -9.97
N VAL A 82 7.92 -16.10 -8.99
CA VAL A 82 6.63 -15.40 -8.87
C VAL A 82 6.69 -14.47 -7.65
N TYR A 83 6.14 -13.29 -7.78
CA TYR A 83 6.12 -12.31 -6.71
C TYR A 83 4.71 -12.19 -6.14
N ALA A 84 4.59 -12.39 -4.83
CA ALA A 84 3.35 -12.20 -4.09
C ALA A 84 3.36 -10.82 -3.44
N ASN A 85 2.52 -9.92 -3.93
CA ASN A 85 2.39 -8.59 -3.37
C ASN A 85 1.38 -8.54 -2.23
N HIS A 86 1.79 -7.95 -1.11
CA HIS A 86 0.91 -7.52 -0.02
C HIS A 86 0.54 -6.06 -0.26
N LEU A 87 -0.74 -5.76 -0.28
CA LEU A 87 -1.19 -4.37 -0.49
C LEU A 87 -0.88 -3.51 0.75
N PRO A 88 -0.42 -2.27 0.55
CA PRO A 88 -0.14 -1.38 1.66
C PRO A 88 -1.42 -1.06 2.44
N THR A 89 -1.30 -0.93 3.75
CA THR A 89 -2.39 -0.56 4.65
C THR A 89 -1.96 0.55 5.58
N ILE A 90 -2.69 1.66 5.61
CA ILE A 90 -2.42 2.78 6.52
C ILE A 90 -2.86 2.38 7.93
N VAL A 91 -1.91 2.29 8.86
CA VAL A 91 -2.14 1.86 10.25
C VAL A 91 -2.10 2.98 11.27
N SER A 92 -1.77 4.21 10.85
CA SER A 92 -1.73 5.38 11.73
C SER A 92 -3.02 6.19 11.70
N ASN A 93 -3.30 6.88 12.79
CA ASN A 93 -4.42 7.82 12.89
C ASN A 93 -3.89 9.24 13.11
N PRO A 94 -4.38 10.25 12.39
CA PRO A 94 -3.99 11.63 12.59
C PRO A 94 -4.58 12.18 13.89
N PRO A 95 -3.94 13.20 14.49
CA PRO A 95 -4.55 13.98 15.56
C PRO A 95 -5.89 14.58 15.09
N HIS A 96 -6.92 14.48 15.92
CA HIS A 96 -8.26 14.99 15.60
C HIS A 96 -8.43 16.50 15.87
N MET A 97 -7.41 17.15 16.47
CA MET A 97 -7.41 18.57 16.84
C MET A 97 -6.12 19.26 16.40
N GLY A 98 -6.24 20.52 15.98
CA GLY A 98 -5.17 21.48 15.74
C GLY A 98 -5.48 22.82 16.38
N LEU A 99 -4.47 23.70 16.49
CA LEU A 99 -4.62 25.08 16.96
C LEU A 99 -4.28 26.05 15.83
N ALA A 100 -5.09 27.10 15.70
CA ALA A 100 -4.83 28.14 14.71
C ALA A 100 -3.50 28.86 15.05
N GLY A 101 -2.63 29.01 14.05
CA GLY A 101 -1.29 29.57 14.18
C GLY A 101 -0.20 28.60 14.64
N GLU A 102 -0.54 27.38 15.06
CA GLU A 102 0.42 26.38 15.51
C GLU A 102 0.64 25.28 14.46
N LEU A 103 1.84 24.67 14.49
CA LEU A 103 2.20 23.63 13.54
C LEU A 103 1.54 22.30 13.87
N PHE A 104 0.56 21.90 13.05
CA PHE A 104 0.02 20.53 13.00
C PHE A 104 1.00 19.62 12.30
N LYS A 105 1.25 18.43 12.90
CA LYS A 105 2.13 17.39 12.35
C LYS A 105 1.44 16.05 12.38
N TYR A 106 1.53 15.32 11.29
CA TYR A 106 1.09 13.93 11.23
C TYR A 106 2.04 13.12 10.35
N GLN A 107 2.39 11.91 10.80
CA GLN A 107 3.18 10.96 10.03
C GLN A 107 2.27 9.79 9.63
N VAL A 108 2.03 9.62 8.35
CA VAL A 108 1.37 8.43 7.81
C VAL A 108 2.30 7.25 8.01
N ARG A 109 1.80 6.20 8.69
CA ARG A 109 2.50 4.92 8.84
C ARG A 109 1.72 3.85 8.10
N VAL A 110 2.46 2.98 7.44
CA VAL A 110 1.92 1.95 6.57
C VAL A 110 2.46 0.60 7.02
N ASP A 111 1.61 -0.41 7.02
CA ASP A 111 1.98 -1.81 7.08
C ASP A 111 1.99 -2.36 5.65
N ASP A 112 3.15 -2.82 5.22
CA ASP A 112 3.39 -3.54 3.98
C ASP A 112 4.37 -4.67 4.30
N LYS A 113 4.04 -5.90 3.91
CA LYS A 113 4.83 -7.08 4.26
C LYS A 113 5.91 -7.39 3.23
N ASN A 114 5.89 -6.71 2.08
CA ASN A 114 6.92 -6.89 1.08
C ASN A 114 8.20 -6.15 1.48
N GLU A 115 9.33 -6.84 1.45
CA GLU A 115 10.62 -6.23 1.68
C GLU A 115 10.97 -5.26 0.55
N ASN A 116 11.59 -4.13 0.91
CA ASN A 116 12.08 -3.12 -0.04
C ASN A 116 11.01 -2.50 -0.96
N THR A 117 9.73 -2.56 -0.61
CA THR A 117 8.67 -1.89 -1.37
C THR A 117 8.85 -0.37 -1.35
N LYS A 118 8.81 0.23 -2.52
CA LYS A 118 8.82 1.68 -2.65
C LYS A 118 7.40 2.22 -2.52
N LEU A 119 7.10 2.81 -1.36
CA LEU A 119 5.82 3.45 -1.11
C LEU A 119 5.80 4.88 -1.68
N GLU A 120 4.72 5.20 -2.38
CA GLU A 120 4.41 6.54 -2.86
C GLU A 120 3.26 7.14 -2.06
N TYR A 121 3.50 8.35 -1.51
CA TYR A 121 2.54 9.07 -0.67
C TYR A 121 2.00 10.28 -1.41
N THR A 122 0.69 10.46 -1.44
CA THR A 122 0.02 11.56 -2.12
C THR A 122 -1.04 12.20 -1.23
N LEU A 123 -0.97 13.52 -1.04
CA LEU A 123 -2.05 14.31 -0.44
C LEU A 123 -3.07 14.63 -1.54
N LEU A 124 -4.18 13.90 -1.58
CA LEU A 124 -5.22 14.05 -2.61
C LEU A 124 -6.07 15.30 -2.38
N LYS A 125 -6.39 15.57 -1.11
CA LYS A 125 -7.17 16.73 -0.69
C LYS A 125 -6.63 17.22 0.66
N GLY A 126 -6.70 18.52 0.88
CA GLY A 126 -6.33 19.11 2.17
C GLY A 126 -6.71 20.57 2.25
N PRO A 127 -6.78 21.13 3.48
CA PRO A 127 -7.00 22.55 3.67
C PRO A 127 -5.85 23.36 3.07
N HIS A 128 -6.13 24.59 2.70
CA HIS A 128 -5.11 25.46 2.12
C HIS A 128 -3.88 25.57 3.04
N GLY A 129 -2.70 25.38 2.45
CA GLY A 129 -1.41 25.42 3.13
C GLY A 129 -0.99 24.11 3.79
N MET A 130 -1.80 23.03 3.75
CA MET A 130 -1.37 21.70 4.15
C MET A 130 -0.42 21.12 3.09
N GLN A 131 0.67 20.52 3.54
CA GLN A 131 1.67 19.90 2.67
C GLN A 131 2.02 18.52 3.19
N MET A 132 2.40 17.63 2.27
CA MET A 132 2.94 16.31 2.59
C MET A 132 4.26 16.12 1.86
N ASP A 133 5.24 15.56 2.54
CA ASP A 133 6.50 15.17 1.90
C ASP A 133 6.43 13.76 1.30
N ARG A 134 7.48 13.39 0.56
CA ARG A 134 7.60 12.06 -0.09
C ARG A 134 7.65 10.87 0.87
N TYR A 135 7.78 11.12 2.16
CA TYR A 135 7.82 10.10 3.20
C TYR A 135 6.52 10.02 4.02
N GLY A 136 5.47 10.71 3.56
CA GLY A 136 4.15 10.70 4.20
C GLY A 136 4.05 11.57 5.45
N LYS A 137 4.96 12.54 5.62
CA LYS A 137 4.89 13.51 6.72
C LYS A 137 4.04 14.71 6.30
N ILE A 138 2.94 14.93 7.00
CA ILE A 138 2.04 16.07 6.82
C ILE A 138 2.41 17.19 7.78
N LEU A 139 2.52 18.39 7.23
CA LEU A 139 2.75 19.63 7.95
C LEU A 139 1.71 20.66 7.52
N TRP A 140 1.13 21.35 8.51
CA TRP A 140 0.14 22.40 8.28
C TRP A 140 0.11 23.40 9.43
N VAL A 141 0.05 24.68 9.11
CA VAL A 141 -0.22 25.75 10.09
C VAL A 141 -1.59 26.33 9.76
N PRO A 142 -2.65 25.94 10.50
CA PRO A 142 -3.98 26.46 10.25
C PRO A 142 -4.05 27.96 10.49
N LYS A 143 -4.72 28.70 9.60
CA LYS A 143 -5.01 30.13 9.79
C LYS A 143 -6.30 30.34 10.55
N ALA A 144 -6.52 31.54 11.09
CA ALA A 144 -7.77 31.91 11.77
C ALA A 144 -9.03 31.66 10.93
N ALA A 145 -8.96 31.82 9.60
CA ALA A 145 -10.06 31.52 8.69
C ALA A 145 -10.35 30.01 8.54
N GLN A 146 -9.51 29.15 9.10
CA GLN A 146 -9.64 27.68 9.06
C GLN A 146 -10.04 27.09 10.42
N ILE A 147 -10.49 27.91 11.35
CA ILE A 147 -11.11 27.45 12.61
C ILE A 147 -12.35 26.58 12.27
N ASN A 148 -12.63 25.57 13.11
CA ASN A 148 -13.63 24.54 12.94
C ASN A 148 -13.14 23.32 12.16
N ASN A 149 -14.03 22.63 11.46
CA ASN A 149 -13.76 21.36 10.82
C ASN A 149 -13.05 21.54 9.48
N ASN A 150 -11.92 20.87 9.36
CA ASN A 150 -11.17 20.71 8.13
C ASN A 150 -11.03 19.21 7.81
N THR A 151 -10.95 18.86 6.53
CA THR A 151 -10.77 17.49 6.09
C THR A 151 -9.56 17.39 5.18
N PHE A 152 -8.90 16.25 5.24
CA PHE A 152 -7.87 15.90 4.24
C PHE A 152 -8.02 14.44 3.83
N GLU A 153 -7.43 14.08 2.70
CA GLU A 153 -7.40 12.75 2.15
C GLU A 153 -5.99 12.44 1.62
N VAL A 154 -5.46 11.31 2.03
CA VAL A 154 -4.16 10.81 1.59
C VAL A 154 -4.29 9.47 0.92
N ALA A 155 -3.42 9.20 -0.03
CA ALA A 155 -3.23 7.92 -0.68
C ALA A 155 -1.82 7.40 -0.43
N VAL A 156 -1.69 6.09 -0.27
CA VAL A 156 -0.40 5.39 -0.25
C VAL A 156 -0.46 4.25 -1.24
N SER A 157 0.51 4.16 -2.13
CA SER A 157 0.61 3.12 -3.16
C SER A 157 1.98 2.48 -3.16
N ASP A 158 2.00 1.17 -3.43
CA ASP A 158 3.19 0.34 -3.69
C ASP A 158 3.44 0.12 -5.19
N GLY A 159 2.63 0.74 -6.05
CA GLY A 159 2.62 0.52 -7.50
C GLY A 159 1.70 -0.62 -7.96
N TYR A 160 1.26 -1.51 -7.07
CA TYR A 160 0.31 -2.61 -7.35
C TYR A 160 -1.07 -2.33 -6.78
N GLY A 161 -1.14 -1.61 -5.65
CA GLY A 161 -2.38 -1.21 -5.03
C GLY A 161 -2.28 0.12 -4.31
N THR A 162 -3.40 0.57 -3.77
CA THR A 162 -3.49 1.87 -3.09
C THR A 162 -4.43 1.78 -1.91
N ASP A 163 -4.00 2.28 -0.76
CA ASP A 163 -4.87 2.53 0.39
C ASP A 163 -5.13 4.02 0.57
N LEU A 164 -6.32 4.34 1.07
CA LEU A 164 -6.83 5.71 1.23
C LEU A 164 -7.21 5.97 2.67
N GLN A 165 -6.82 7.12 3.20
CA GLN A 165 -7.27 7.59 4.49
C GLN A 165 -7.88 8.98 4.37
N GLN A 166 -9.13 9.10 4.82
CA GLN A 166 -9.79 10.38 5.04
C GLN A 166 -9.78 10.72 6.52
N ALA A 167 -9.52 11.97 6.84
CA ALA A 167 -9.52 12.43 8.22
C ALA A 167 -10.14 13.82 8.35
N LYS A 168 -10.69 14.06 9.56
CA LYS A 168 -11.29 15.32 9.96
C LYS A 168 -10.51 15.89 11.14
N ILE A 169 -10.11 17.15 11.03
CA ILE A 169 -9.37 17.88 12.05
C ILE A 169 -10.23 19.05 12.50
N PHE A 170 -10.50 19.15 13.78
CA PHE A 170 -11.10 20.34 14.37
C PHE A 170 -9.98 21.32 14.73
N VAL A 171 -10.01 22.50 14.12
CA VAL A 171 -9.07 23.59 14.45
C VAL A 171 -9.72 24.49 15.48
N ASN A 172 -9.09 24.57 16.64
CA ASN A 172 -9.48 25.48 17.71
C ASN A 172 -8.64 26.77 17.68
N ASN A 173 -9.16 27.83 18.30
CA ASN A 173 -8.40 29.04 18.59
C ASN A 173 -8.09 29.08 20.09
N ALA A 174 -6.85 29.41 20.41
CA ALA A 174 -6.51 29.59 21.82
C ALA A 174 -7.31 30.76 22.43
N PRO A 175 -7.84 30.61 23.64
CA PRO A 175 -8.52 31.71 24.31
C PRO A 175 -7.54 32.85 24.60
N THR A 176 -7.99 34.08 24.45
CA THR A 176 -7.19 35.26 24.70
C THR A 176 -7.89 36.14 25.75
N ILE A 177 -7.18 36.53 26.77
CA ILE A 177 -7.68 37.50 27.74
C ILE A 177 -7.68 38.88 27.10
N ILE A 178 -8.86 39.46 26.91
CA ILE A 178 -9.05 40.78 26.29
C ILE A 178 -9.38 41.85 27.32
N SER A 179 -9.52 41.46 28.59
CA SER A 179 -9.76 42.43 29.69
C SER A 179 -8.44 43.07 30.14
N ASN A 180 -8.48 44.36 30.38
CA ASN A 180 -7.39 45.09 31.01
C ASN A 180 -7.84 45.50 32.44
N PRO A 181 -7.40 44.79 33.49
CA PRO A 181 -7.79 45.13 34.86
C PRO A 181 -7.26 46.52 35.23
N LYS A 182 -8.04 47.24 36.02
CA LYS A 182 -7.58 48.53 36.55
C LYS A 182 -6.39 48.29 37.46
N PRO A 183 -5.23 48.93 37.23
CA PRO A 183 -4.01 48.69 38.02
C PRO A 183 -4.06 49.26 39.43
N VAL A 184 -5.06 50.10 39.74
CA VAL A 184 -5.21 50.79 41.03
C VAL A 184 -6.58 50.50 41.62
N GLY A 185 -6.58 49.95 42.81
CA GLY A 185 -7.77 49.84 43.71
C GLY A 185 -7.76 50.91 44.76
N LEU A 186 -8.95 51.32 45.20
CA LEU A 186 -9.10 52.19 46.29
C LEU A 186 -9.34 51.37 47.59
N THR A 187 -8.68 51.77 48.71
CA THR A 187 -8.88 51.13 49.98
C THR A 187 -10.33 51.28 50.44
N GLY A 188 -10.93 50.15 50.89
CA GLY A 188 -12.32 50.13 51.34
C GLY A 188 -13.36 49.93 50.19
N HIS A 189 -12.93 49.73 48.96
CA HIS A 189 -13.82 49.46 47.83
C HIS A 189 -13.47 48.07 47.20
N SER A 190 -14.50 47.31 46.78
CA SER A 190 -14.31 46.05 45.99
C SER A 190 -13.88 46.38 44.62
N TRP A 191 -13.03 45.52 44.08
CA TRP A 191 -12.59 45.49 42.64
C TRP A 191 -13.67 44.93 41.75
#